data_13179cdf55473967185eba2f76e3663e
#
_entry.id   13179cdf55473967185eba2f76e3663e
#
_cell.length_a   1.000
_cell.length_b   1.000
_cell.length_c   1.000
_cell.angle_alpha   90.00
_cell.angle_beta   90.00
_cell.angle_gamma   90.00
#
_symmetry.space_group_name_H-M   'P 1'
#
loop_
_entity.id
_entity.type
_entity.pdbx_description
1 polymer ?
#
loop_
_entity_poly.entity_id
_entity_poly.type
_entity_poly.pdbx_seq_one_letter_code
_entity_poly.pdbx_strand_id
1 'polypeptide(L)'
;MSVTDCHSLPTYTGHKLDTDFAMARNIRSNALETRTRRLQLPVAKKPVFVRIGHGISLGYRRNQTAGTWVLRVADGKGGSHAVSVGIADDYNEADGIQILDFWQAQEQANLKARKSPDAPRKEPLSVRAAAITYLEVLTAKNVRTAADTRGRLEKHFLPKFGDRQITSLTKTILDGWLAAMVAKSEDPETVRRSKDSANRVLSMVKALLNHAMRDPANGIKDDSPWRLVKPFHGVSKARDIRYTTDEVQRLIEGAPDAATANIIRGAYLTGARYGDLATAHIADFDPRTSTLQINVGKTRSRTVILQSSAASFLSSIATGRSSDNFLFVRSNGTRWKRSAQTRPIKEALKAAGLSPDGNLYALRHTYVSIAIEGGVPLNVIAENCGTSVRMIEKTYAKILAENRRDFIEKGAPKLTTHF
;
A
#
# COMPACT_ATOMS: atom_id res chain seq x y z
N MET A 1 -58.16 1.75 20.52
CA MET A 1 -58.29 2.18 19.11
C MET A 1 -56.96 2.73 18.72
N SER A 2 -56.31 1.91 18.07
CA SER A 2 -55.73 1.81 16.70
C SER A 2 -54.48 2.65 16.58
N VAL A 3 -53.42 2.06 16.26
CA VAL A 3 -52.75 1.34 15.21
C VAL A 3 -51.40 1.95 14.93
N THR A 4 -50.40 1.21 15.19
CA THR A 4 -49.08 1.06 14.60
C THR A 4 -48.85 1.74 13.25
N ASP A 5 -47.68 2.43 13.15
CA ASP A 5 -46.99 2.51 11.88
C ASP A 5 -45.48 2.22 12.10
N CYS A 6 -45.08 1.03 11.65
CA CYS A 6 -43.73 0.57 11.46
C CYS A 6 -43.16 1.22 10.19
N HIS A 7 -42.19 2.11 10.31
CA HIS A 7 -41.37 2.51 9.16
C HIS A 7 -40.28 1.48 8.91
N SER A 8 -40.48 0.76 7.81
CA SER A 8 -39.60 -0.20 7.19
C SER A 8 -38.21 0.38 6.87
N LEU A 9 -37.17 -0.32 7.34
CA LEU A 9 -35.80 -0.16 6.89
C LEU A 9 -35.69 -0.57 5.40
N PRO A 10 -34.88 0.14 4.59
CA PRO A 10 -34.64 -0.29 3.23
C PRO A 10 -33.81 -1.57 3.21
N THR A 11 -34.35 -2.60 2.62
CA THR A 11 -33.69 -3.85 2.29
C THR A 11 -32.52 -3.59 1.35
N TYR A 12 -31.33 -3.89 1.82
CA TYR A 12 -30.12 -3.94 1.02
C TYR A 12 -30.25 -5.11 0.04
N THR A 13 -30.57 -4.80 -1.22
CA THR A 13 -30.50 -5.76 -2.31
C THR A 13 -29.04 -6.11 -2.53
N GLY A 14 -28.65 -7.30 -2.08
CA GLY A 14 -27.36 -7.88 -2.35
C GLY A 14 -27.17 -8.02 -3.86
N HIS A 15 -26.25 -7.23 -4.43
CA HIS A 15 -25.66 -7.59 -5.70
C HIS A 15 -24.97 -8.94 -5.53
N LYS A 16 -25.55 -9.97 -6.12
CA LYS A 16 -24.86 -11.23 -6.40
C LYS A 16 -23.57 -10.85 -7.13
N LEU A 17 -22.46 -11.10 -6.46
CA LEU A 17 -21.17 -11.25 -7.12
C LEU A 17 -21.34 -12.44 -8.07
N ASP A 18 -21.51 -12.16 -9.35
CA ASP A 18 -21.32 -13.15 -10.39
C ASP A 18 -19.86 -13.58 -10.35
N THR A 19 -19.59 -14.56 -9.52
CA THR A 19 -18.39 -15.39 -9.60
C THR A 19 -18.55 -16.32 -10.78
N ASP A 20 -18.56 -15.77 -11.99
CA ASP A 20 -18.20 -16.54 -13.17
C ASP A 20 -16.70 -16.86 -13.13
N PHE A 21 -16.35 -17.74 -12.21
CA PHE A 21 -15.25 -18.66 -12.42
C PHE A 21 -15.67 -19.52 -13.62
N ALA A 22 -15.27 -19.12 -14.82
CA ALA A 22 -15.34 -19.97 -15.98
C ALA A 22 -14.61 -21.27 -15.63
N MET A 23 -15.34 -22.24 -15.10
CA MET A 23 -14.87 -23.62 -15.01
C MET A 23 -14.43 -24.01 -16.42
N ALA A 24 -13.16 -24.38 -16.55
CA ALA A 24 -12.63 -24.87 -17.82
C ALA A 24 -13.58 -25.95 -18.30
N ARG A 25 -14.27 -25.71 -19.43
CA ARG A 25 -15.22 -26.68 -20.01
C ARG A 25 -14.48 -27.98 -20.20
N ASN A 26 -14.98 -29.05 -19.53
CA ASN A 26 -14.46 -30.39 -19.72
C ASN A 26 -14.68 -30.81 -21.17
N ILE A 27 -13.59 -31.01 -21.90
CA ILE A 27 -13.63 -31.36 -23.33
C ILE A 27 -13.68 -32.87 -23.44
N ARG A 28 -14.69 -33.37 -24.15
CA ARG A 28 -14.87 -34.79 -24.43
C ARG A 28 -13.95 -35.29 -25.54
N SER A 29 -13.58 -36.54 -25.45
CA SER A 29 -12.79 -37.23 -26.49
C SER A 29 -13.27 -38.64 -26.70
N ASN A 30 -13.81 -38.90 -27.88
CA ASN A 30 -14.28 -40.24 -28.21
C ASN A 30 -13.18 -41.32 -28.17
N ALA A 31 -11.92 -40.94 -28.36
CA ALA A 31 -10.78 -41.87 -28.34
C ALA A 31 -10.14 -42.10 -26.98
N LEU A 32 -10.21 -41.09 -26.05
CA LEU A 32 -9.41 -41.09 -24.82
C LEU A 32 -10.22 -41.16 -23.55
N GLU A 33 -11.53 -40.93 -23.60
CA GLU A 33 -12.40 -40.79 -22.42
C GLU A 33 -12.58 -42.10 -21.64
N THR A 34 -12.62 -43.26 -22.32
CA THR A 34 -12.86 -44.55 -21.65
C THR A 34 -11.66 -45.49 -21.77
N ARG A 35 -11.45 -46.33 -20.74
CA ARG A 35 -10.41 -47.36 -20.71
C ARG A 35 -10.47 -48.25 -21.93
N THR A 36 -11.65 -48.76 -22.31
CA THR A 36 -11.87 -49.65 -23.44
C THR A 36 -11.38 -49.04 -24.73
N ARG A 37 -11.68 -47.79 -25.00
CA ARG A 37 -11.25 -47.11 -26.24
C ARG A 37 -9.76 -46.84 -26.25
N ARG A 38 -9.17 -46.46 -25.10
CA ARG A 38 -7.72 -46.27 -24.99
C ARG A 38 -6.95 -47.59 -25.24
N LEU A 39 -7.49 -48.70 -24.72
CA LEU A 39 -6.88 -50.01 -24.92
C LEU A 39 -6.97 -50.51 -26.34
N GLN A 40 -7.88 -50.01 -27.17
CA GLN A 40 -7.96 -50.30 -28.62
C GLN A 40 -6.93 -49.54 -29.45
N LEU A 41 -6.28 -48.52 -28.91
CA LEU A 41 -5.24 -47.79 -29.60
C LEU A 41 -3.97 -48.65 -29.78
N PRO A 42 -3.24 -48.52 -30.88
CA PRO A 42 -1.98 -49.25 -31.07
C PRO A 42 -0.93 -48.77 -30.06
N VAL A 43 -0.09 -49.71 -29.61
CA VAL A 43 1.10 -49.34 -28.81
C VAL A 43 2.04 -48.53 -29.69
N ALA A 44 2.27 -47.25 -29.29
CA ALA A 44 3.07 -46.34 -30.10
C ALA A 44 3.85 -45.35 -29.22
N LYS A 45 5.03 -44.95 -29.71
CA LYS A 45 5.85 -43.92 -29.05
C LYS A 45 5.21 -42.53 -29.11
N LYS A 46 4.38 -42.25 -30.12
CA LYS A 46 3.70 -40.96 -30.30
C LYS A 46 2.34 -40.96 -29.56
N PRO A 47 2.08 -40.00 -28.68
CA PRO A 47 0.78 -39.88 -28.05
C PRO A 47 -0.33 -39.44 -29.03
N VAL A 48 -1.56 -39.86 -28.75
CA VAL A 48 -2.78 -39.33 -29.37
C VAL A 48 -3.23 -38.10 -28.56
N PHE A 49 -3.39 -36.94 -29.18
CA PHE A 49 -3.70 -35.71 -28.51
C PHE A 49 -5.13 -35.24 -28.74
N VAL A 50 -5.74 -34.69 -27.68
CA VAL A 50 -6.97 -33.89 -27.72
C VAL A 50 -6.65 -32.48 -27.23
N ARG A 51 -7.16 -31.47 -27.93
CA ARG A 51 -6.98 -30.08 -27.52
C ARG A 51 -7.89 -29.77 -26.36
N ILE A 52 -7.34 -29.38 -25.21
CA ILE A 52 -8.09 -29.08 -23.98
C ILE A 52 -8.13 -27.57 -23.67
N GLY A 53 -7.35 -26.77 -24.42
CA GLY A 53 -7.30 -25.32 -24.29
C GLY A 53 -6.54 -24.68 -25.43
N HIS A 54 -6.42 -23.35 -25.40
CA HIS A 54 -5.62 -22.63 -26.38
C HIS A 54 -4.15 -22.93 -26.17
N GLY A 55 -3.50 -23.50 -27.17
CA GLY A 55 -2.10 -23.95 -27.10
C GLY A 55 -1.84 -25.12 -26.15
N ILE A 56 -2.88 -25.76 -25.59
CA ILE A 56 -2.78 -26.83 -24.61
C ILE A 56 -3.50 -28.07 -25.13
N SER A 57 -2.80 -29.22 -25.12
CA SER A 57 -3.37 -30.49 -25.50
C SER A 57 -3.02 -31.58 -24.49
N LEU A 58 -4.01 -32.40 -24.15
CA LEU A 58 -3.81 -33.63 -23.39
C LEU A 58 -3.55 -34.77 -24.33
N GLY A 59 -2.47 -35.49 -24.14
CA GLY A 59 -2.11 -36.65 -24.91
C GLY A 59 -2.18 -37.92 -24.07
N TYR A 60 -2.52 -39.00 -24.73
CA TYR A 60 -2.42 -40.36 -24.19
C TYR A 60 -1.46 -41.17 -25.03
N ARG A 61 -0.44 -41.73 -24.39
CA ARG A 61 0.51 -42.63 -25.02
C ARG A 61 0.23 -44.07 -24.56
N ARG A 62 -0.16 -44.92 -25.51
CA ARG A 62 -0.40 -46.34 -25.24
C ARG A 62 0.95 -47.05 -25.10
N ASN A 63 1.21 -47.65 -23.96
CA ASN A 63 2.39 -48.47 -23.68
C ASN A 63 2.03 -49.95 -23.72
N GLN A 64 3.01 -50.84 -23.60
CA GLN A 64 2.78 -52.29 -23.39
C GLN A 64 2.15 -52.59 -22.02
N THR A 65 2.45 -51.72 -21.03
CA THR A 65 1.84 -51.67 -19.72
C THR A 65 0.81 -50.52 -19.67
N ALA A 66 0.52 -49.96 -18.49
CA ALA A 66 -0.37 -48.81 -18.38
C ALA A 66 0.11 -47.62 -19.23
N GLY A 67 -0.84 -46.98 -19.88
CA GLY A 67 -0.58 -45.78 -20.67
C GLY A 67 -0.12 -44.59 -19.84
N THR A 68 0.40 -43.58 -20.52
CA THR A 68 0.88 -42.36 -19.89
C THR A 68 0.11 -41.15 -20.41
N TRP A 69 -0.40 -40.33 -19.50
CA TRP A 69 -0.95 -39.02 -19.80
C TRP A 69 0.17 -38.00 -20.01
N VAL A 70 0.09 -37.23 -21.09
CA VAL A 70 1.12 -36.26 -21.51
C VAL A 70 0.46 -34.93 -21.79
N LEU A 71 0.94 -33.87 -21.15
CA LEU A 71 0.59 -32.49 -21.47
C LEU A 71 1.49 -32.00 -22.58
N ARG A 72 0.93 -31.40 -23.64
CA ARG A 72 1.66 -30.65 -24.64
C ARG A 72 1.23 -29.19 -24.59
N VAL A 73 2.23 -28.30 -24.44
CA VAL A 73 2.04 -26.86 -24.42
C VAL A 73 2.78 -26.25 -25.61
N ALA A 74 2.08 -25.43 -26.39
CA ALA A 74 2.68 -24.67 -27.49
C ALA A 74 3.48 -23.47 -26.92
N ASP A 75 4.66 -23.21 -27.52
CA ASP A 75 5.53 -22.09 -27.09
C ASP A 75 5.19 -20.75 -27.76
N GLY A 76 4.13 -20.71 -28.58
CA GLY A 76 3.70 -19.51 -29.30
C GLY A 76 4.63 -19.10 -30.47
N LYS A 77 5.71 -19.86 -30.72
CA LYS A 77 6.70 -19.61 -31.79
C LYS A 77 6.75 -20.71 -32.83
N GLY A 78 5.73 -21.58 -32.87
CA GLY A 78 5.64 -22.72 -33.78
C GLY A 78 6.16 -24.02 -33.18
N GLY A 79 6.79 -24.00 -32.00
CA GLY A 79 7.23 -25.19 -31.28
C GLY A 79 6.24 -25.61 -30.17
N SER A 80 6.54 -26.74 -29.54
CA SER A 80 5.81 -27.20 -28.34
C SER A 80 6.70 -28.09 -27.50
N HIS A 81 6.47 -28.09 -26.19
CA HIS A 81 7.10 -29.03 -25.26
C HIS A 81 6.05 -29.97 -24.68
N ALA A 82 6.49 -31.18 -24.30
CA ALA A 82 5.63 -32.19 -23.74
C ALA A 82 6.14 -32.65 -22.36
N VAL A 83 5.22 -32.71 -21.39
CA VAL A 83 5.52 -33.09 -19.98
C VAL A 83 4.58 -34.19 -19.56
N SER A 84 5.07 -35.22 -18.84
CA SER A 84 4.22 -36.27 -18.25
C SER A 84 3.28 -35.69 -17.20
N VAL A 85 2.02 -36.12 -17.27
CA VAL A 85 0.98 -35.72 -16.29
C VAL A 85 0.80 -36.79 -15.23
N GLY A 86 0.70 -38.05 -15.63
CA GLY A 86 0.47 -39.19 -14.78
C GLY A 86 0.34 -40.49 -15.57
N ILE A 87 0.05 -41.57 -14.86
CA ILE A 87 -0.22 -42.90 -15.44
C ILE A 87 -1.73 -43.00 -15.71
N ALA A 88 -2.12 -43.65 -16.81
CA ALA A 88 -3.52 -43.85 -17.11
C ALA A 88 -4.09 -45.03 -16.33
N ASP A 89 -5.35 -44.91 -15.94
CA ASP A 89 -6.14 -45.89 -15.21
C ASP A 89 -6.54 -47.12 -16.08
N ASP A 90 -5.65 -47.54 -16.98
CA ASP A 90 -5.96 -48.61 -17.95
C ASP A 90 -6.18 -49.96 -17.31
N TYR A 91 -5.44 -50.28 -16.25
CA TYR A 91 -5.47 -51.61 -15.55
C TYR A 91 -5.75 -51.44 -14.05
N ASN A 92 -5.53 -50.28 -13.47
CA ASN A 92 -5.78 -49.98 -12.04
C ASN A 92 -6.83 -48.88 -11.93
N GLU A 93 -7.46 -48.79 -10.78
CA GLU A 93 -8.37 -47.68 -10.52
C GLU A 93 -7.62 -46.36 -10.34
N ALA A 94 -8.23 -45.26 -10.75
CA ALA A 94 -7.67 -43.93 -10.63
C ALA A 94 -7.63 -43.50 -9.16
N ASP A 95 -6.44 -43.09 -8.68
CA ASP A 95 -6.21 -42.59 -7.32
C ASP A 95 -6.25 -41.05 -7.22
N GLY A 96 -6.34 -40.38 -8.37
CA GLY A 96 -6.33 -38.92 -8.47
C GLY A 96 -4.97 -38.26 -8.25
N ILE A 97 -3.90 -39.04 -7.98
CA ILE A 97 -2.55 -38.55 -7.65
C ILE A 97 -1.55 -39.02 -8.71
N GLN A 98 -1.33 -40.32 -8.86
CA GLN A 98 -0.41 -40.92 -9.81
C GLN A 98 -1.12 -41.61 -10.97
N ILE A 99 -2.22 -42.32 -10.65
CA ILE A 99 -3.06 -42.99 -11.62
C ILE A 99 -4.30 -42.15 -11.86
N LEU A 100 -4.47 -41.70 -13.09
CA LEU A 100 -5.48 -40.71 -13.43
C LEU A 100 -6.43 -41.27 -14.49
N ASP A 101 -7.73 -41.03 -14.29
CA ASP A 101 -8.70 -41.16 -15.37
C ASP A 101 -8.59 -39.99 -16.36
N PHE A 102 -9.38 -39.99 -17.42
CA PHE A 102 -9.34 -38.93 -18.43
C PHE A 102 -9.65 -37.53 -17.87
N TRP A 103 -10.61 -37.44 -16.95
CA TRP A 103 -11.05 -36.17 -16.38
C TRP A 103 -10.05 -35.60 -15.38
N GLN A 104 -9.52 -36.44 -14.54
CA GLN A 104 -8.45 -36.11 -13.59
C GLN A 104 -7.16 -35.70 -14.32
N ALA A 105 -6.82 -36.41 -15.42
CA ALA A 105 -5.69 -36.08 -16.26
C ALA A 105 -5.88 -34.72 -16.95
N GLN A 106 -7.10 -34.39 -17.39
CA GLN A 106 -7.43 -33.09 -17.98
C GLN A 106 -7.31 -31.96 -16.95
N GLU A 107 -7.78 -32.17 -15.71
CA GLU A 107 -7.63 -31.22 -14.61
C GLU A 107 -6.17 -31.00 -14.24
N GLN A 108 -5.40 -32.06 -14.03
CA GLN A 108 -3.98 -32.00 -13.71
C GLN A 108 -3.16 -31.37 -14.85
N ALA A 109 -3.50 -31.64 -16.11
CA ALA A 109 -2.88 -30.99 -17.27
C ALA A 109 -3.15 -29.49 -17.29
N ASN A 110 -4.38 -29.06 -17.01
CA ASN A 110 -4.73 -27.65 -16.91
C ASN A 110 -3.99 -26.95 -15.75
N LEU A 111 -3.87 -27.60 -14.59
CA LEU A 111 -3.12 -27.08 -13.44
C LEU A 111 -1.61 -26.95 -13.77
N LYS A 112 -1.02 -27.97 -14.39
CA LYS A 112 0.40 -27.94 -14.83
C LYS A 112 0.64 -26.89 -15.91
N ALA A 113 -0.27 -26.75 -16.89
CA ALA A 113 -0.19 -25.74 -17.91
C ALA A 113 -0.23 -24.32 -17.34
N ARG A 114 -1.07 -24.06 -16.32
CA ARG A 114 -1.13 -22.75 -15.61
C ARG A 114 0.16 -22.42 -14.87
N LYS A 115 0.90 -23.43 -14.40
CA LYS A 115 2.17 -23.28 -13.69
C LYS A 115 3.37 -23.19 -14.63
N SER A 116 3.21 -23.49 -15.93
CA SER A 116 4.29 -23.42 -16.91
C SER A 116 4.63 -21.96 -17.22
N PRO A 117 5.91 -21.56 -17.18
CA PRO A 117 6.35 -20.21 -17.56
C PRO A 117 5.99 -19.80 -19.00
N ASP A 118 5.83 -20.81 -19.89
CA ASP A 118 5.54 -20.63 -21.31
C ASP A 118 4.07 -20.84 -21.68
N ALA A 119 3.17 -20.98 -20.68
CA ALA A 119 1.75 -21.15 -20.94
C ALA A 119 1.19 -19.91 -21.67
N PRO A 120 0.70 -20.03 -22.92
CA PRO A 120 0.14 -18.89 -23.62
C PRO A 120 -1.14 -18.45 -22.88
N ARG A 121 -1.16 -17.24 -22.32
CA ARG A 121 -2.40 -16.65 -21.84
C ARG A 121 -3.34 -16.46 -23.03
N LYS A 122 -4.61 -16.82 -22.83
CA LYS A 122 -5.66 -16.74 -23.84
C LYS A 122 -5.85 -15.32 -24.37
N GLU A 123 -5.54 -14.33 -23.54
CA GLU A 123 -5.54 -12.90 -23.88
C GLU A 123 -4.41 -12.16 -23.15
N PRO A 124 -3.77 -11.20 -23.81
CA PRO A 124 -2.76 -10.37 -23.15
C PRO A 124 -3.38 -9.60 -21.98
N LEU A 125 -2.64 -9.51 -20.86
CA LEU A 125 -3.13 -8.91 -19.65
C LEU A 125 -3.47 -7.42 -19.82
N SER A 126 -4.72 -7.04 -19.56
CA SER A 126 -5.11 -5.64 -19.53
C SER A 126 -4.58 -4.95 -18.27
N VAL A 127 -4.39 -3.63 -18.33
CA VAL A 127 -3.99 -2.81 -17.18
C VAL A 127 -5.01 -2.91 -16.05
N ARG A 128 -6.30 -2.98 -16.36
CA ARG A 128 -7.37 -3.12 -15.37
C ARG A 128 -7.30 -4.45 -14.63
N ALA A 129 -7.12 -5.54 -15.34
CA ALA A 129 -6.97 -6.86 -14.73
C ALA A 129 -5.73 -6.93 -13.82
N ALA A 130 -4.61 -6.36 -14.26
CA ALA A 130 -3.41 -6.24 -13.44
C ALA A 130 -3.63 -5.36 -12.20
N ALA A 131 -4.41 -4.28 -12.32
CA ALA A 131 -4.72 -3.41 -11.19
C ALA A 131 -5.55 -4.13 -10.12
N ILE A 132 -6.52 -4.96 -10.51
CA ILE A 132 -7.32 -5.77 -9.58
C ILE A 132 -6.41 -6.67 -8.76
N THR A 133 -5.60 -7.51 -9.41
CA THR A 133 -4.68 -8.43 -8.73
C THR A 133 -3.68 -7.70 -7.82
N TYR A 134 -3.13 -6.58 -8.30
CA TYR A 134 -2.21 -5.77 -7.50
C TYR A 134 -2.87 -5.18 -6.25
N LEU A 135 -4.10 -4.66 -6.38
CA LEU A 135 -4.85 -4.09 -5.27
C LEU A 135 -5.29 -5.14 -4.25
N GLU A 136 -5.55 -6.39 -4.65
CA GLU A 136 -5.78 -7.51 -3.74
C GLU A 136 -4.55 -7.78 -2.86
N VAL A 137 -3.37 -7.86 -3.47
CA VAL A 137 -2.10 -8.04 -2.74
C VAL A 137 -1.83 -6.86 -1.79
N LEU A 138 -2.12 -5.63 -2.22
CA LEU A 138 -1.98 -4.46 -1.35
C LEU A 138 -2.99 -4.48 -0.19
N THR A 139 -4.22 -4.93 -0.43
CA THR A 139 -5.28 -5.02 0.58
C THR A 139 -4.89 -6.00 1.68
N ALA A 140 -4.33 -7.15 1.32
CA ALA A 140 -3.82 -8.13 2.28
C ALA A 140 -2.68 -7.56 3.15
N LYS A 141 -1.86 -6.65 2.61
CA LYS A 141 -0.76 -6.00 3.34
C LYS A 141 -1.22 -4.80 4.16
N ASN A 142 -1.99 -3.92 3.56
CA ASN A 142 -2.45 -2.67 4.19
C ASN A 142 -3.64 -2.09 3.44
N VAL A 143 -4.83 -2.24 4.01
CA VAL A 143 -6.11 -1.79 3.44
C VAL A 143 -6.11 -0.29 3.11
N ARG A 144 -5.49 0.54 3.96
CA ARG A 144 -5.43 2.00 3.74
C ARG A 144 -4.60 2.36 2.52
N THR A 145 -3.44 1.72 2.36
CA THR A 145 -2.57 1.92 1.19
C THR A 145 -3.27 1.46 -0.08
N ALA A 146 -3.96 0.33 -0.03
CA ALA A 146 -4.75 -0.18 -1.15
C ALA A 146 -5.86 0.81 -1.57
N ALA A 147 -6.60 1.36 -0.61
CA ALA A 147 -7.67 2.33 -0.87
C ALA A 147 -7.14 3.63 -1.50
N ASP A 148 -6.02 4.20 -0.99
CA ASP A 148 -5.39 5.40 -1.57
C ASP A 148 -4.87 5.11 -2.99
N THR A 149 -4.22 3.97 -3.19
CA THR A 149 -3.70 3.54 -4.50
C THR A 149 -4.85 3.34 -5.48
N ARG A 150 -5.92 2.66 -5.08
CA ARG A 150 -7.13 2.46 -5.89
C ARG A 150 -7.70 3.79 -6.35
N GLY A 151 -8.01 4.70 -5.44
CA GLY A 151 -8.61 5.99 -5.77
C GLY A 151 -7.74 6.82 -6.74
N ARG A 152 -6.42 6.76 -6.62
CA ARG A 152 -5.51 7.46 -7.55
C ARG A 152 -5.42 6.80 -8.91
N LEU A 153 -5.37 5.47 -8.97
CA LEU A 153 -5.38 4.74 -10.23
C LEU A 153 -6.71 4.94 -10.98
N GLU A 154 -7.85 4.83 -10.29
CA GLU A 154 -9.18 5.05 -10.85
C GLU A 154 -9.38 6.48 -11.35
N LYS A 155 -8.81 7.48 -10.66
CA LYS A 155 -8.93 8.88 -11.07
C LYS A 155 -8.01 9.25 -12.24
N HIS A 156 -6.77 8.73 -12.28
CA HIS A 156 -5.73 9.30 -13.13
C HIS A 156 -5.17 8.36 -14.22
N PHE A 157 -5.34 7.04 -14.08
CA PHE A 157 -4.70 6.08 -14.97
C PHE A 157 -5.67 5.13 -15.65
N LEU A 158 -6.53 4.46 -14.90
CA LEU A 158 -7.44 3.45 -15.42
C LEU A 158 -8.47 3.98 -16.42
N PRO A 159 -9.00 5.22 -16.33
CA PRO A 159 -9.93 5.73 -17.34
C PRO A 159 -9.32 5.79 -18.74
N LYS A 160 -8.01 6.02 -18.84
CA LYS A 160 -7.32 6.13 -20.14
C LYS A 160 -6.69 4.82 -20.61
N PHE A 161 -6.23 3.99 -19.68
CA PHE A 161 -5.40 2.82 -20.00
C PHE A 161 -5.96 1.49 -19.50
N GLY A 162 -7.04 1.49 -18.72
CA GLY A 162 -7.55 0.29 -18.06
C GLY A 162 -7.79 -0.88 -19.01
N ASP A 163 -8.36 -0.60 -20.17
CA ASP A 163 -8.74 -1.61 -21.14
C ASP A 163 -7.62 -1.93 -22.16
N ARG A 164 -6.50 -1.21 -22.08
CA ARG A 164 -5.32 -1.50 -22.91
C ARG A 164 -4.53 -2.67 -22.34
N GLN A 165 -3.90 -3.41 -23.25
CA GLN A 165 -2.90 -4.43 -22.91
C GLN A 165 -1.64 -3.75 -22.36
N ILE A 166 -1.03 -4.31 -21.32
CA ILE A 166 0.22 -3.77 -20.74
C ILE A 166 1.32 -3.71 -21.78
N THR A 167 1.40 -4.72 -22.66
CA THR A 167 2.39 -4.79 -23.75
C THR A 167 2.23 -3.73 -24.82
N SER A 168 1.08 -3.04 -24.89
CA SER A 168 0.85 -1.92 -25.80
C SER A 168 1.27 -0.56 -25.25
N LEU A 169 1.65 -0.50 -23.97
CA LEU A 169 2.15 0.72 -23.36
C LEU A 169 3.56 1.01 -23.85
N THR A 170 3.80 2.23 -24.32
CA THR A 170 5.13 2.70 -24.73
C THR A 170 5.57 3.85 -23.81
N LYS A 171 6.88 4.09 -23.77
CA LYS A 171 7.44 5.25 -23.03
C LYS A 171 6.78 6.56 -23.47
N THR A 172 6.63 6.77 -24.77
CA THR A 172 6.03 8.00 -25.33
C THR A 172 4.59 8.22 -24.86
N ILE A 173 3.79 7.13 -24.81
CA ILE A 173 2.40 7.19 -24.31
C ILE A 173 2.37 7.56 -22.83
N LEU A 174 3.25 6.99 -22.02
CA LEU A 174 3.32 7.24 -20.59
C LEU A 174 3.92 8.62 -20.27
N ASP A 175 4.91 9.09 -21.01
CA ASP A 175 5.44 10.46 -20.88
C ASP A 175 4.35 11.50 -21.20
N GLY A 176 3.61 11.32 -22.29
CA GLY A 176 2.51 12.19 -22.65
C GLY A 176 1.39 12.21 -21.62
N TRP A 177 1.08 11.06 -21.03
CA TRP A 177 0.12 10.98 -19.93
C TRP A 177 0.62 11.70 -18.67
N LEU A 178 1.88 11.50 -18.29
CA LEU A 178 2.47 12.15 -17.12
C LEU A 178 2.49 13.67 -17.28
N ALA A 179 2.85 14.16 -18.48
CA ALA A 179 2.84 15.58 -18.81
C ALA A 179 1.42 16.18 -18.75
N ALA A 180 0.41 15.42 -19.21
CA ALA A 180 -0.99 15.86 -19.18
C ALA A 180 -1.58 15.98 -17.76
N MET A 181 -0.92 15.40 -16.75
CA MET A 181 -1.32 15.54 -15.34
C MET A 181 -0.87 16.88 -14.72
N VAL A 182 0.01 17.62 -15.40
CA VAL A 182 0.52 18.90 -14.91
C VAL A 182 -0.52 19.98 -15.13
N ALA A 183 -0.81 20.75 -14.08
CA ALA A 183 -1.75 21.86 -14.16
C ALA A 183 -1.26 22.93 -15.16
N LYS A 184 -2.17 23.40 -16.00
CA LYS A 184 -1.96 24.57 -16.86
C LYS A 184 -2.28 25.80 -16.01
N SER A 185 -1.27 26.39 -15.40
CA SER A 185 -1.40 27.55 -14.51
C SER A 185 -0.18 28.44 -14.68
N GLU A 186 -0.37 29.75 -14.58
CA GLU A 186 0.72 30.73 -14.53
C GLU A 186 1.41 30.75 -13.16
N ASP A 187 0.74 30.25 -12.10
CA ASP A 187 1.33 30.13 -10.77
C ASP A 187 2.35 28.99 -10.71
N PRO A 188 3.64 29.26 -10.53
CA PRO A 188 4.69 28.25 -10.48
C PRO A 188 4.48 27.23 -9.35
N GLU A 189 3.89 27.65 -8.23
CA GLU A 189 3.68 26.76 -7.08
C GLU A 189 2.55 25.75 -7.37
N THR A 190 1.49 26.17 -8.05
CA THR A 190 0.43 25.27 -8.52
C THR A 190 0.98 24.25 -9.51
N VAL A 191 1.81 24.68 -10.46
CA VAL A 191 2.49 23.79 -11.41
C VAL A 191 3.41 22.81 -10.67
N ARG A 192 4.22 23.29 -9.73
CA ARG A 192 5.10 22.43 -8.91
C ARG A 192 4.31 21.37 -8.14
N ARG A 193 3.22 21.77 -7.46
CA ARG A 193 2.36 20.84 -6.68
C ARG A 193 1.70 19.78 -7.56
N SER A 194 1.28 20.17 -8.77
CA SER A 194 0.70 19.22 -9.73
C SER A 194 1.73 18.20 -10.22
N LYS A 195 2.97 18.62 -10.49
CA LYS A 195 4.09 17.75 -10.84
C LYS A 195 4.43 16.78 -9.71
N ASP A 196 4.46 17.22 -8.44
CA ASP A 196 4.69 16.37 -7.29
C ASP A 196 3.57 15.31 -7.15
N SER A 197 2.32 15.72 -7.35
CA SER A 197 1.18 14.79 -7.38
C SER A 197 1.28 13.78 -8.51
N ALA A 198 1.67 14.21 -9.72
CA ALA A 198 1.88 13.34 -10.88
C ALA A 198 2.98 12.30 -10.61
N ASN A 199 4.09 12.70 -9.97
CA ASN A 199 5.16 11.78 -9.56
C ASN A 199 4.69 10.69 -8.61
N ARG A 200 3.78 11.01 -7.68
CA ARG A 200 3.20 10.01 -6.76
C ARG A 200 2.36 8.99 -7.51
N VAL A 201 1.53 9.43 -8.46
CA VAL A 201 0.73 8.52 -9.29
C VAL A 201 1.64 7.68 -10.19
N LEU A 202 2.68 8.27 -10.81
CA LEU A 202 3.68 7.53 -11.59
C LEU A 202 4.31 6.40 -10.77
N SER A 203 4.66 6.67 -9.51
CA SER A 203 5.24 5.64 -8.64
C SER A 203 4.29 4.47 -8.40
N MET A 204 2.98 4.74 -8.24
CA MET A 204 1.96 3.71 -8.08
C MET A 204 1.75 2.91 -9.38
N VAL A 205 1.73 3.60 -10.53
CA VAL A 205 1.63 2.95 -11.85
C VAL A 205 2.83 2.04 -12.11
N LYS A 206 4.05 2.52 -11.83
CA LYS A 206 5.26 1.67 -11.96
C LYS A 206 5.21 0.45 -11.04
N ALA A 207 4.73 0.61 -9.81
CA ALA A 207 4.59 -0.51 -8.87
C ALA A 207 3.57 -1.55 -9.35
N LEU A 208 2.44 -1.10 -9.91
CA LEU A 208 1.44 -1.94 -10.54
C LEU A 208 2.02 -2.74 -11.71
N LEU A 209 2.68 -2.05 -12.66
CA LEU A 209 3.24 -2.67 -13.87
C LEU A 209 4.39 -3.63 -13.54
N ASN A 210 5.25 -3.27 -12.58
CA ASN A 210 6.28 -4.16 -12.07
C ASN A 210 5.71 -5.41 -11.37
N HIS A 211 4.58 -5.24 -10.64
CA HIS A 211 3.88 -6.39 -10.04
C HIS A 211 3.38 -7.34 -11.13
N ALA A 212 2.73 -6.80 -12.17
CA ALA A 212 2.24 -7.60 -13.28
C ALA A 212 3.37 -8.32 -14.03
N MET A 213 4.53 -7.67 -14.22
CA MET A 213 5.69 -8.26 -14.91
C MET A 213 6.35 -9.39 -14.10
N ARG A 214 6.30 -9.34 -12.76
CA ARG A 214 6.91 -10.37 -11.90
C ARG A 214 6.25 -11.75 -12.02
N ASP A 215 5.02 -11.80 -12.50
CA ASP A 215 4.36 -13.07 -12.81
C ASP A 215 4.71 -13.49 -14.26
N PRO A 216 5.52 -14.54 -14.45
CA PRO A 216 5.91 -15.00 -15.80
C PRO A 216 4.73 -15.38 -16.67
N ALA A 217 3.62 -15.84 -16.06
CA ALA A 217 2.40 -16.21 -16.78
C ALA A 217 1.75 -15.02 -17.51
N ASN A 218 2.14 -13.79 -17.19
CA ASN A 218 1.66 -12.59 -17.89
C ASN A 218 2.36 -12.33 -19.23
N GLY A 219 3.48 -13.01 -19.50
CA GLY A 219 4.22 -12.86 -20.74
C GLY A 219 4.85 -11.49 -20.99
N ILE A 220 4.97 -10.66 -19.96
CA ILE A 220 5.58 -9.32 -20.05
C ILE A 220 7.09 -9.49 -19.87
N LYS A 221 7.85 -9.22 -20.94
CA LYS A 221 9.30 -9.48 -20.99
C LYS A 221 10.16 -8.22 -20.80
N ASP A 222 9.58 -7.03 -20.97
CA ASP A 222 10.30 -5.76 -20.96
C ASP A 222 9.58 -4.73 -20.12
N ASP A 223 10.30 -4.10 -19.19
CA ASP A 223 9.84 -3.02 -18.32
C ASP A 223 10.24 -1.63 -18.84
N SER A 224 11.02 -1.56 -19.91
CA SER A 224 11.55 -0.30 -20.46
C SER A 224 10.47 0.74 -20.73
N PRO A 225 9.24 0.39 -21.16
CA PRO A 225 8.19 1.37 -21.39
C PRO A 225 7.86 2.25 -20.18
N TRP A 226 7.89 1.71 -18.97
CA TRP A 226 7.62 2.49 -17.75
C TRP A 226 8.87 2.75 -16.91
N ARG A 227 9.89 1.91 -16.96
CA ARG A 227 11.17 2.13 -16.27
C ARG A 227 11.84 3.42 -16.73
N LEU A 228 11.85 3.67 -18.04
CA LEU A 228 12.49 4.82 -18.66
C LEU A 228 11.72 6.15 -18.47
N VAL A 229 10.45 6.11 -18.09
CA VAL A 229 9.69 7.33 -17.73
C VAL A 229 10.31 7.95 -16.49
N LYS A 230 10.77 9.19 -16.58
CA LYS A 230 11.40 9.89 -15.47
C LYS A 230 10.39 10.76 -14.70
N PRO A 231 10.46 10.78 -13.36
CA PRO A 231 9.67 11.73 -12.59
C PRO A 231 10.17 13.15 -12.81
N PHE A 232 9.34 14.14 -12.59
CA PHE A 232 9.74 15.54 -12.58
C PHE A 232 10.73 15.80 -11.45
N HIS A 233 11.87 16.41 -11.77
CA HIS A 233 12.93 16.73 -10.82
C HIS A 233 12.63 18.01 -10.03
N GLY A 234 13.18 18.13 -8.81
CA GLY A 234 13.14 19.36 -8.02
C GLY A 234 11.76 19.78 -7.51
N VAL A 235 10.73 18.91 -7.64
CA VAL A 235 9.34 19.28 -7.30
C VAL A 235 8.94 18.97 -5.88
N SER A 236 9.68 18.08 -5.19
CA SER A 236 9.44 17.78 -3.79
C SER A 236 10.01 18.89 -2.92
N LYS A 237 9.14 19.69 -2.32
CA LYS A 237 9.51 20.73 -1.36
C LYS A 237 8.99 20.30 0.01
N ALA A 238 9.90 20.12 0.95
CA ALA A 238 9.52 19.97 2.34
C ALA A 238 8.82 21.27 2.79
N ARG A 239 7.72 21.16 3.51
CA ARG A 239 7.13 22.33 4.17
C ARG A 239 8.02 22.66 5.36
N ASP A 240 8.75 23.76 5.25
CA ASP A 240 9.62 24.24 6.33
C ASP A 240 8.87 25.30 7.16
N ILE A 241 7.70 24.91 7.67
CA ILE A 241 6.93 25.76 8.57
C ILE A 241 7.27 25.30 9.99
N ARG A 242 7.88 26.19 10.74
CA ARG A 242 8.11 26.08 12.19
C ARG A 242 7.58 27.33 12.87
N TYR A 243 7.17 27.17 14.10
CA TYR A 243 6.64 28.26 14.91
C TYR A 243 7.61 28.60 16.04
N THR A 244 7.67 29.89 16.39
CA THR A 244 8.27 30.32 17.65
C THR A 244 7.36 29.91 18.81
N THR A 245 7.89 29.92 20.03
CA THR A 245 7.09 29.64 21.25
C THR A 245 5.88 30.58 21.36
N ASP A 246 6.08 31.87 21.06
CA ASP A 246 5.00 32.87 21.09
C ASP A 246 3.94 32.61 20.02
N GLU A 247 4.34 32.17 18.82
CA GLU A 247 3.41 31.77 17.77
C GLU A 247 2.61 30.52 18.18
N VAL A 248 3.23 29.54 18.84
CA VAL A 248 2.51 28.38 19.39
C VAL A 248 1.53 28.81 20.46
N GLN A 249 1.91 29.75 21.34
CA GLN A 249 1.01 30.27 22.38
C GLN A 249 -0.22 30.95 21.74
N ARG A 250 0.00 31.83 20.75
CA ARG A 250 -1.10 32.47 19.99
C ARG A 250 -1.97 31.44 19.27
N LEU A 251 -1.36 30.38 18.73
CA LEU A 251 -2.10 29.30 18.06
C LEU A 251 -3.01 28.53 19.03
N ILE A 252 -2.55 28.32 20.27
CA ILE A 252 -3.33 27.70 21.36
C ILE A 252 -4.48 28.60 21.77
N GLU A 253 -4.22 29.89 21.97
CA GLU A 253 -5.21 30.91 22.37
C GLU A 253 -6.25 31.14 21.26
N GLY A 254 -5.85 31.12 20.01
CA GLY A 254 -6.72 31.22 18.84
C GLY A 254 -7.51 29.95 18.51
N ALA A 255 -7.37 28.88 19.31
CA ALA A 255 -8.11 27.63 19.07
C ALA A 255 -9.62 27.86 19.31
N PRO A 256 -10.49 27.32 18.41
CA PRO A 256 -11.94 27.54 18.52
C PRO A 256 -12.57 26.86 19.75
N ASP A 257 -11.90 25.89 20.35
CA ASP A 257 -12.34 25.17 21.54
C ASP A 257 -11.16 24.55 22.31
N ALA A 258 -11.41 24.17 23.56
CA ALA A 258 -10.41 23.57 24.45
C ALA A 258 -9.85 22.22 23.88
N ALA A 259 -10.66 21.46 23.17
CA ALA A 259 -10.22 20.20 22.56
C ALA A 259 -9.19 20.43 21.45
N THR A 260 -9.38 21.49 20.66
CA THR A 260 -8.41 21.92 19.64
C THR A 260 -7.14 22.49 20.29
N ALA A 261 -7.27 23.30 21.33
CA ALA A 261 -6.12 23.78 22.10
C ALA A 261 -5.31 22.62 22.70
N ASN A 262 -5.98 21.61 23.23
CA ASN A 262 -5.33 20.43 23.82
C ASN A 262 -4.56 19.60 22.78
N ILE A 263 -5.11 19.39 21.58
CA ILE A 263 -4.38 18.61 20.55
C ILE A 263 -3.20 19.40 19.97
N ILE A 264 -3.29 20.74 19.91
CA ILE A 264 -2.17 21.62 19.55
C ILE A 264 -1.06 21.51 20.62
N ARG A 265 -1.39 21.65 21.91
CA ARG A 265 -0.44 21.47 23.02
C ARG A 265 0.20 20.07 22.98
N GLY A 266 -0.60 19.02 22.82
CA GLY A 266 -0.11 17.65 22.71
C GLY A 266 0.88 17.46 21.57
N ALA A 267 0.59 17.99 20.39
CA ALA A 267 1.49 17.92 19.25
C ALA A 267 2.80 18.69 19.47
N TYR A 268 2.73 19.87 20.08
CA TYR A 268 3.89 20.70 20.39
C TYR A 268 4.79 20.06 21.45
N LEU A 269 4.21 19.59 22.55
CA LEU A 269 4.94 19.08 23.70
C LEU A 269 5.52 17.67 23.51
N THR A 270 4.96 16.89 22.59
CA THR A 270 5.39 15.50 22.37
C THR A 270 6.12 15.26 21.06
N GLY A 271 6.01 16.18 20.10
CA GLY A 271 6.46 15.96 18.73
C GLY A 271 5.77 14.79 18.01
N ALA A 272 4.72 14.22 18.59
CA ALA A 272 3.99 13.08 18.01
C ALA A 272 3.20 13.48 16.75
N ARG A 273 2.96 12.51 15.87
CA ARG A 273 2.09 12.74 14.70
C ARG A 273 0.65 12.87 15.15
N TYR A 274 -0.15 13.65 14.43
CA TYR A 274 -1.58 13.75 14.68
C TYR A 274 -2.27 12.38 14.83
N GLY A 275 -1.94 11.44 13.97
CA GLY A 275 -2.51 10.09 14.04
C GLY A 275 -2.19 9.35 15.33
N ASP A 276 -0.99 9.57 15.87
CA ASP A 276 -0.55 8.98 17.13
C ASP A 276 -1.37 9.56 18.31
N LEU A 277 -1.50 10.88 18.37
CA LEU A 277 -2.31 11.57 19.40
C LEU A 277 -3.80 11.21 19.29
N ALA A 278 -4.34 11.16 18.07
CA ALA A 278 -5.74 10.84 17.83
C ALA A 278 -6.13 9.40 18.19
N THR A 279 -5.15 8.53 18.43
CA THR A 279 -5.37 7.12 18.80
C THR A 279 -4.89 6.75 20.19
N ALA A 280 -4.16 7.65 20.86
CA ALA A 280 -3.67 7.43 22.22
C ALA A 280 -4.83 7.34 23.22
N HIS A 281 -4.79 6.33 24.09
CA HIS A 281 -5.70 6.18 25.23
C HIS A 281 -5.04 6.71 26.50
N ILE A 282 -5.84 6.95 27.51
CA ILE A 282 -5.31 7.37 28.82
C ILE A 282 -4.41 6.28 29.39
N ALA A 283 -4.74 5.01 29.18
CA ALA A 283 -3.91 3.87 29.58
C ALA A 283 -2.51 3.85 28.92
N ASP A 284 -2.31 4.52 27.79
CA ASP A 284 -1.01 4.63 27.14
C ASP A 284 -0.06 5.64 27.80
N PHE A 285 -0.57 6.47 28.72
CA PHE A 285 0.20 7.47 29.45
C PHE A 285 0.52 6.99 30.88
N ASP A 286 1.80 6.90 31.22
CA ASP A 286 2.26 6.64 32.60
C ASP A 286 2.82 7.92 33.22
N PRO A 287 2.10 8.56 34.16
CA PRO A 287 2.58 9.77 34.82
C PRO A 287 3.78 9.54 35.74
N ARG A 288 4.01 8.31 36.26
CA ARG A 288 5.12 7.99 37.16
C ARG A 288 6.45 7.97 36.41
N THR A 289 6.47 7.44 35.21
CA THR A 289 7.65 7.37 34.36
C THR A 289 7.74 8.53 33.38
N SER A 290 6.72 9.39 33.33
CA SER A 290 6.58 10.48 32.35
C SER A 290 6.72 9.97 30.93
N THR A 291 5.99 8.91 30.56
CA THR A 291 6.04 8.29 29.24
C THR A 291 4.67 8.17 28.60
N LEU A 292 4.66 8.25 27.27
CA LEU A 292 3.48 7.99 26.45
C LEU A 292 3.80 6.88 25.45
N GLN A 293 3.07 5.77 25.52
CA GLN A 293 3.17 4.68 24.56
C GLN A 293 2.41 5.03 23.28
N ILE A 294 3.05 4.94 22.15
CA ILE A 294 2.42 5.12 20.85
C ILE A 294 2.33 3.76 20.15
N ASN A 295 1.13 3.23 20.07
CA ASN A 295 0.84 1.94 19.45
C ASN A 295 0.46 2.13 17.97
N VAL A 296 1.39 1.85 17.06
CA VAL A 296 1.15 1.92 15.61
C VAL A 296 0.90 0.52 15.06
N GLY A 297 -0.35 0.02 15.18
CA GLY A 297 -0.73 -1.32 14.73
C GLY A 297 -0.05 -2.44 15.55
N LYS A 298 -0.13 -3.68 15.04
CA LYS A 298 0.35 -4.86 15.78
C LYS A 298 1.88 -5.01 15.87
N THR A 299 2.68 -4.20 15.16
CA THR A 299 4.11 -4.48 14.93
C THR A 299 5.08 -3.37 15.30
N ARG A 300 4.62 -2.16 15.63
CA ARG A 300 5.51 -1.04 16.02
C ARG A 300 4.87 -0.21 17.12
N SER A 301 5.33 -0.44 18.34
CA SER A 301 5.15 0.47 19.45
C SER A 301 6.41 1.29 19.67
N ARG A 302 6.27 2.50 20.16
CA ARG A 302 7.40 3.30 20.68
C ARG A 302 6.98 4.03 21.94
N THR A 303 7.94 4.27 22.79
CA THR A 303 7.77 5.08 24.00
C THR A 303 8.24 6.50 23.71
N VAL A 304 7.38 7.47 23.94
CA VAL A 304 7.72 8.90 23.93
C VAL A 304 8.08 9.29 25.34
N ILE A 305 9.30 9.73 25.57
CA ILE A 305 9.76 10.29 26.85
C ILE A 305 9.27 11.74 26.89
N LEU A 306 8.60 12.11 27.97
CA LEU A 306 7.99 13.41 28.16
C LEU A 306 8.80 14.25 29.16
N GLN A 307 8.97 15.52 28.84
CA GLN A 307 9.44 16.46 29.85
C GLN A 307 8.33 16.75 30.88
N SER A 308 8.71 17.30 32.04
CA SER A 308 7.78 17.50 33.18
C SER A 308 6.53 18.29 32.82
N SER A 309 6.66 19.36 32.02
CA SER A 309 5.50 20.16 31.61
C SER A 309 4.55 19.41 30.70
N ALA A 310 5.06 18.53 29.82
CA ALA A 310 4.26 17.65 28.98
C ALA A 310 3.52 16.60 29.82
N ALA A 311 4.20 15.99 30.79
CA ALA A 311 3.61 15.02 31.70
C ALA A 311 2.52 15.65 32.55
N SER A 312 2.75 16.85 33.12
CA SER A 312 1.76 17.60 33.87
C SER A 312 0.53 17.96 33.05
N PHE A 313 0.74 18.40 31.79
CA PHE A 313 -0.36 18.68 30.88
C PHE A 313 -1.17 17.41 30.54
N LEU A 314 -0.52 16.29 30.23
CA LEU A 314 -1.25 15.05 29.95
C LEU A 314 -2.00 14.54 31.18
N SER A 315 -1.42 14.65 32.36
CA SER A 315 -2.11 14.35 33.63
C SER A 315 -3.37 15.19 33.80
N SER A 316 -3.30 16.50 33.54
CA SER A 316 -4.47 17.39 33.70
C SER A 316 -5.63 17.01 32.77
N ILE A 317 -5.37 16.58 31.53
CA ILE A 317 -6.44 16.18 30.61
C ILE A 317 -6.92 14.73 30.83
N ALA A 318 -6.15 13.92 31.56
CA ALA A 318 -6.51 12.54 31.91
C ALA A 318 -7.30 12.43 33.21
N THR A 319 -7.15 13.39 34.12
CA THR A 319 -7.74 13.36 35.47
C THR A 319 -9.26 13.18 35.42
N GLY A 320 -9.77 12.26 36.24
CA GLY A 320 -11.21 11.97 36.37
C GLY A 320 -11.81 11.18 35.20
N ARG A 321 -10.99 10.65 34.27
CA ARG A 321 -11.45 9.91 33.09
C ARG A 321 -10.96 8.46 33.13
N SER A 322 -11.76 7.54 32.56
CA SER A 322 -11.39 6.12 32.49
C SER A 322 -10.16 5.90 31.61
N SER A 323 -9.34 4.92 32.00
CA SER A 323 -8.14 4.48 31.25
C SER A 323 -8.41 4.12 29.79
N ASP A 324 -9.59 3.56 29.50
CA ASP A 324 -10.00 3.13 28.16
C ASP A 324 -10.42 4.27 27.25
N ASN A 325 -10.60 5.48 27.80
CA ASN A 325 -10.92 6.65 27.00
C ASN A 325 -9.73 7.13 26.18
N PHE A 326 -10.01 7.72 25.01
CA PHE A 326 -8.96 8.41 24.25
C PHE A 326 -8.41 9.57 25.06
N LEU A 327 -7.11 9.73 25.08
CA LEU A 327 -6.42 10.82 25.79
C LEU A 327 -6.85 12.19 25.23
N PHE A 328 -6.90 12.30 23.89
CA PHE A 328 -7.37 13.50 23.20
C PHE A 328 -8.74 13.24 22.56
N VAL A 329 -9.73 13.98 22.98
CA VAL A 329 -11.10 13.92 22.44
C VAL A 329 -11.53 15.27 21.88
N ARG A 330 -12.50 15.27 20.99
CA ARG A 330 -13.14 16.48 20.47
C ARG A 330 -14.08 17.06 21.55
N SER A 331 -14.52 18.31 21.37
CA SER A 331 -15.45 18.98 22.29
C SER A 331 -16.76 18.23 22.51
N ASN A 332 -17.19 17.41 21.57
CA ASN A 332 -18.36 16.52 21.71
C ASN A 332 -18.03 15.14 22.30
N GLY A 333 -16.85 14.96 22.90
CA GLY A 333 -16.40 13.69 23.50
C GLY A 333 -15.99 12.61 22.52
N THR A 334 -16.14 12.82 21.20
CA THR A 334 -15.80 11.81 20.21
C THR A 334 -14.31 11.81 19.86
N ARG A 335 -13.84 10.69 19.34
CA ARG A 335 -12.47 10.53 18.83
C ARG A 335 -12.16 11.51 17.68
N TRP A 336 -10.94 12.00 17.63
CA TRP A 336 -10.39 12.70 16.48
C TRP A 336 -10.24 11.76 15.26
N LYS A 337 -11.06 11.99 14.21
CA LYS A 337 -10.98 11.24 12.93
C LYS A 337 -9.91 11.84 12.00
N ARG A 338 -9.55 11.11 10.93
CA ARG A 338 -8.43 11.42 10.02
C ARG A 338 -8.33 12.91 9.61
N SER A 339 -9.40 13.55 9.26
CA SER A 339 -9.42 14.92 8.77
C SER A 339 -10.10 15.92 9.75
N ALA A 340 -10.49 15.46 10.93
CA ALA A 340 -11.26 16.28 11.87
C ALA A 340 -10.50 17.52 12.35
N GLN A 341 -9.17 17.46 12.38
CA GLN A 341 -8.31 18.57 12.80
C GLN A 341 -8.16 19.68 11.74
N THR A 342 -8.51 19.42 10.48
CA THR A 342 -8.15 20.34 9.37
C THR A 342 -8.85 21.70 9.51
N ARG A 343 -10.15 21.70 9.78
CA ARG A 343 -10.92 22.95 9.91
C ARG A 343 -10.57 23.70 11.21
N PRO A 344 -10.60 23.08 12.41
CA PRO A 344 -10.26 23.77 13.65
C PRO A 344 -8.83 24.36 13.65
N ILE A 345 -7.85 23.65 13.09
CA ILE A 345 -6.47 24.18 12.98
C ILE A 345 -6.39 25.38 12.04
N LYS A 346 -7.14 25.38 10.93
CA LYS A 346 -7.18 26.56 10.04
C LYS A 346 -7.83 27.77 10.72
N GLU A 347 -8.86 27.55 11.52
CA GLU A 347 -9.51 28.59 12.33
C GLU A 347 -8.53 29.16 13.37
N ALA A 348 -7.80 28.30 14.08
CA ALA A 348 -6.77 28.68 15.03
C ALA A 348 -5.62 29.48 14.37
N LEU A 349 -5.12 29.02 13.21
CA LEU A 349 -4.09 29.73 12.44
C LEU A 349 -4.54 31.12 12.03
N LYS A 350 -5.78 31.25 11.57
CA LYS A 350 -6.36 32.55 11.19
C LYS A 350 -6.47 33.49 12.39
N ALA A 351 -6.98 33.00 13.53
CA ALA A 351 -7.11 33.78 14.77
C ALA A 351 -5.74 34.22 15.31
N ALA A 352 -4.72 33.36 15.20
CA ALA A 352 -3.35 33.65 15.60
C ALA A 352 -2.58 34.57 14.64
N GLY A 353 -3.14 34.93 13.47
CA GLY A 353 -2.45 35.72 12.46
C GLY A 353 -1.30 34.96 11.78
N LEU A 354 -1.37 33.63 11.72
CA LEU A 354 -0.33 32.77 11.15
C LEU A 354 -0.65 32.33 9.72
N SER A 355 0.37 31.87 9.01
CA SER A 355 0.23 31.43 7.63
C SER A 355 -0.85 30.35 7.44
N PRO A 356 -1.78 30.50 6.48
CA PRO A 356 -2.81 29.51 6.19
C PRO A 356 -2.27 28.18 5.66
N ASP A 357 -1.01 28.14 5.23
CA ASP A 357 -0.31 26.92 4.83
C ASP A 357 0.15 26.06 6.02
N GLY A 358 0.07 26.60 7.24
CA GLY A 358 0.34 25.91 8.47
C GLY A 358 -0.57 24.70 8.69
N ASN A 359 -0.10 23.77 9.49
CA ASN A 359 -0.86 22.58 9.90
C ASN A 359 -0.28 22.01 11.19
N LEU A 360 -0.99 21.05 11.78
CA LEU A 360 -0.56 20.41 13.03
C LEU A 360 0.83 19.74 12.93
N TYR A 361 1.24 19.29 11.72
CA TYR A 361 2.54 18.68 11.53
C TYR A 361 3.71 19.68 11.68
N ALA A 362 3.45 20.96 11.44
CA ALA A 362 4.42 22.03 11.69
C ALA A 362 4.87 22.11 13.16
N LEU A 363 3.99 21.78 14.12
CA LEU A 363 4.34 21.70 15.54
C LEU A 363 5.38 20.61 15.82
N ARG A 364 5.33 19.50 15.11
CA ARG A 364 6.38 18.50 15.16
C ARG A 364 7.70 19.00 14.57
N HIS A 365 7.65 19.79 13.49
CA HIS A 365 8.86 20.44 12.97
C HIS A 365 9.43 21.40 14.03
N THR A 366 8.58 22.16 14.68
CA THR A 366 8.98 23.04 15.80
C THR A 366 9.62 22.24 16.95
N TYR A 367 8.98 21.16 17.41
CA TYR A 367 9.53 20.31 18.47
C TYR A 367 10.93 19.77 18.11
N VAL A 368 11.10 19.22 16.90
CA VAL A 368 12.38 18.68 16.46
C VAL A 368 13.45 19.78 16.35
N SER A 369 13.07 20.96 15.82
CA SER A 369 13.99 22.11 15.73
C SER A 369 14.48 22.56 17.10
N ILE A 370 13.56 22.74 18.06
CA ILE A 370 13.90 23.14 19.44
C ILE A 370 14.78 22.07 20.11
N ALA A 371 14.47 20.77 19.90
CA ALA A 371 15.27 19.70 20.47
C ALA A 371 16.70 19.68 19.89
N ILE A 372 16.87 19.93 18.58
CA ILE A 372 18.19 20.07 17.95
C ILE A 372 18.94 21.28 18.52
N GLU A 373 18.31 22.45 18.55
CA GLU A 373 18.88 23.69 19.10
C GLU A 373 19.27 23.54 20.56
N GLY A 374 18.49 22.74 21.34
CA GLY A 374 18.80 22.35 22.71
C GLY A 374 19.94 21.33 22.87
N GLY A 375 20.48 20.81 21.77
CA GLY A 375 21.59 19.85 21.78
C GLY A 375 21.17 18.40 22.10
N VAL A 376 19.87 18.06 21.97
CA VAL A 376 19.42 16.67 22.16
C VAL A 376 20.01 15.77 21.06
N PRO A 377 20.62 14.61 21.38
CA PRO A 377 21.18 13.72 20.39
C PRO A 377 20.16 13.27 19.34
N LEU A 378 20.57 13.24 18.07
CA LEU A 378 19.64 12.98 16.94
C LEU A 378 18.96 11.60 17.00
N ASN A 379 19.64 10.58 17.55
CA ASN A 379 19.05 9.27 17.80
C ASN A 379 17.91 9.33 18.81
N VAL A 380 18.07 10.10 19.90
CA VAL A 380 17.04 10.31 20.92
C VAL A 380 15.82 11.03 20.33
N ILE A 381 16.07 12.09 19.56
CA ILE A 381 14.98 12.78 18.82
C ILE A 381 14.28 11.82 17.85
N ALA A 382 15.06 11.00 17.13
CA ALA A 382 14.52 10.05 16.14
C ALA A 382 13.63 9.01 16.80
N GLU A 383 14.05 8.43 17.91
CA GLU A 383 13.26 7.45 18.69
C GLU A 383 12.00 8.09 19.25
N ASN A 384 12.13 9.22 19.93
CA ASN A 384 11.01 9.93 20.55
C ASN A 384 9.95 10.33 19.51
N CYS A 385 10.39 10.86 18.39
CA CYS A 385 9.52 11.24 17.29
C CYS A 385 9.05 10.09 16.39
N GLY A 386 9.62 8.90 16.46
CA GLY A 386 9.33 7.77 15.56
C GLY A 386 9.71 8.08 14.11
N THR A 387 10.96 8.48 13.91
CA THR A 387 11.57 8.72 12.59
C THR A 387 12.98 8.11 12.57
N SER A 388 13.75 8.31 11.52
CA SER A 388 15.13 7.90 11.47
C SER A 388 16.07 9.10 11.57
N VAL A 389 17.29 8.87 12.10
CA VAL A 389 18.35 9.89 12.12
C VAL A 389 18.57 10.48 10.74
N ARG A 390 18.67 9.65 9.70
CA ARG A 390 18.81 10.08 8.30
C ARG A 390 17.70 11.04 7.85
N MET A 391 16.47 10.84 8.32
CA MET A 391 15.35 11.75 7.99
C MET A 391 15.48 13.08 8.72
N ILE A 392 15.98 13.07 9.96
CA ILE A 392 16.26 14.32 10.69
C ILE A 392 17.36 15.09 10.00
N GLU A 393 18.50 14.46 9.74
CA GLU A 393 19.64 15.06 9.03
C GLU A 393 19.20 15.68 7.69
N LYS A 394 18.46 14.93 6.88
CA LYS A 394 17.97 15.44 5.59
C LYS A 394 17.02 16.63 5.74
N THR A 395 16.10 16.59 6.72
CA THR A 395 15.02 17.58 6.86
C THR A 395 15.51 18.84 7.55
N TYR A 396 16.44 18.70 8.50
CA TYR A 396 16.92 19.79 9.38
C TYR A 396 18.39 20.14 9.15
N ALA A 397 18.96 19.76 7.98
CA ALA A 397 20.35 20.01 7.62
C ALA A 397 20.79 21.47 7.85
N LYS A 398 19.89 22.44 7.52
CA LYS A 398 20.16 23.86 7.72
C LYS A 398 20.31 24.23 9.18
N ILE A 399 19.41 23.77 10.04
CA ILE A 399 19.44 24.02 11.50
C ILE A 399 20.71 23.40 12.12
N LEU A 400 21.07 22.19 11.71
CA LEU A 400 22.29 21.52 12.17
C LEU A 400 23.54 22.29 11.77
N ALA A 401 23.58 22.86 10.56
CA ALA A 401 24.70 23.67 10.10
C ALA A 401 24.80 25.02 10.84
N GLU A 402 23.66 25.69 11.05
CA GLU A 402 23.60 26.96 11.79
C GLU A 402 24.03 26.82 13.25
N ASN A 403 23.66 25.73 13.92
CA ASN A 403 24.00 25.48 15.34
C ASN A 403 25.33 24.73 15.55
N ARG A 404 26.10 24.47 14.49
CA ARG A 404 27.36 23.69 14.60
C ARG A 404 28.35 24.27 15.59
N ARG A 405 28.49 25.59 15.59
CA ARG A 405 29.43 26.28 16.48
C ARG A 405 29.02 26.08 17.95
N ASP A 406 27.76 26.28 18.27
CA ASP A 406 27.20 26.15 19.61
C ASP A 406 27.35 24.71 20.13
N PHE A 407 27.14 23.72 19.25
CA PHE A 407 27.32 22.31 19.61
C PHE A 407 28.76 22.00 19.97
N ILE A 408 29.75 22.52 19.22
CA ILE A 408 31.19 22.37 19.53
C ILE A 408 31.51 23.11 20.81
N GLU A 409 31.05 24.34 21.00
CA GLU A 409 31.34 25.12 22.22
C GLU A 409 30.79 24.46 23.49
N LYS A 410 29.59 23.82 23.40
CA LYS A 410 28.99 23.11 24.53
C LYS A 410 29.61 21.74 24.79
N GLY A 411 30.02 21.01 23.77
CA GLY A 411 30.45 19.60 23.87
C GLY A 411 31.93 19.32 23.76
N ALA A 412 32.75 20.27 23.30
CA ALA A 412 34.20 20.06 23.20
C ALA A 412 34.89 20.13 24.57
N PRO A 413 36.01 19.37 24.75
CA PRO A 413 36.81 19.43 25.96
C PRO A 413 37.31 20.86 26.23
N LYS A 414 37.24 21.29 27.48
CA LYS A 414 37.79 22.57 27.94
C LYS A 414 38.95 22.33 28.88
N LEU A 415 40.05 23.03 28.63
CA LEU A 415 41.17 23.06 29.57
C LEU A 415 40.91 24.12 30.64
N THR A 416 40.97 23.74 31.89
CA THR A 416 40.91 24.65 33.06
C THR A 416 42.30 25.20 33.40
N THR A 417 43.05 25.61 32.39
CA THR A 417 44.36 26.24 32.61
C THR A 417 44.20 27.74 32.67
N HIS A 418 44.52 28.30 33.80
CA HIS A 418 44.86 29.72 33.91
C HIS A 418 46.21 29.93 33.18
N PHE A 419 46.20 30.57 32.05
CA PHE A 419 47.42 31.11 31.43
C PHE A 419 47.76 32.44 32.06
#